data_72cb8997bc5388c7f0b7b9c2ece1f108
#
_entry.id   72cb8997bc5388c7f0b7b9c2ece1f108
#
_cell.length_a   1.000
_cell.length_b   1.000
_cell.length_c   1.000
_cell.angle_alpha   90.00
_cell.angle_beta   90.00
_cell.angle_gamma   90.00
#
_symmetry.space_group_name_H-M   'P 1'
#
loop_
_entity.id
_entity.type
_entity.pdbx_description
1 polymer ?
#
loop_
_entity_poly.entity_id
_entity_poly.type
_entity_poly.pdbx_seq_one_letter_code
_entity_poly.pdbx_strand_id
1 'polypeptide(L)'
;MIRLTGGQAAIKSLETENVEYVFGLIGSATMEMFDALYDSKKIKFIGVHDERSGVHMADGYARSSGKPGIFLAGQNGPGATNLTTGLAQSMAAYSPVISIAGSLSSEHIYRDAFQEVDQQALFKPITKKTWTITQTKRIPEIFREAFRVSMSPRKGPVQINIPRDILAESANFDSFQKPET
;
A
#
# COMPACT_ATOMS: atom_id res chain seq x y z
N MET A 1 8.01 23.42 -1.82
CA MET A 1 7.59 22.39 -2.82
C MET A 1 8.76 21.50 -3.18
N ILE A 2 8.58 20.18 -3.19
CA ILE A 2 9.54 19.17 -3.65
C ILE A 2 8.91 18.40 -4.81
N ARG A 3 9.66 18.14 -5.87
CA ARG A 3 9.20 17.34 -7.02
C ARG A 3 9.61 15.88 -6.80
N LEU A 4 8.63 14.98 -6.80
CA LEU A 4 8.81 13.54 -6.60
C LEU A 4 7.97 12.76 -7.59
N THR A 5 8.39 11.52 -7.90
CA THR A 5 7.50 10.53 -8.52
C THR A 5 6.46 10.05 -7.53
N GLY A 6 5.39 9.41 -8.01
CA GLY A 6 4.40 8.79 -7.14
C GLY A 6 5.01 7.73 -6.21
N GLY A 7 5.94 6.91 -6.72
CA GLY A 7 6.67 5.94 -5.92
C GLY A 7 7.47 6.58 -4.78
N GLN A 8 8.20 7.65 -5.08
CA GLN A 8 8.94 8.42 -4.08
C GLN A 8 7.99 9.08 -3.05
N ALA A 9 6.86 9.62 -3.51
CA ALA A 9 5.86 10.23 -2.63
C ALA A 9 5.22 9.18 -1.70
N ALA A 10 4.95 7.97 -2.18
CA ALA A 10 4.42 6.88 -1.38
C ALA A 10 5.39 6.45 -0.27
N ILE A 11 6.67 6.23 -0.62
CA ILE A 11 7.69 5.88 0.39
C ILE A 11 7.91 7.04 1.38
N LYS A 12 7.94 8.27 0.90
CA LYS A 12 8.03 9.45 1.78
C LYS A 12 6.85 9.55 2.75
N SER A 13 5.65 9.18 2.31
CA SER A 13 4.46 9.12 3.17
C SER A 13 4.61 8.05 4.26
N LEU A 14 5.12 6.86 3.93
CA LEU A 14 5.43 5.81 4.92
C LEU A 14 6.50 6.27 5.93
N GLU A 15 7.56 6.93 5.47
CA GLU A 15 8.59 7.49 6.34
C GLU A 15 8.04 8.54 7.31
N THR A 16 7.08 9.36 6.86
CA THR A 16 6.42 10.39 7.69
C THR A 16 5.53 9.76 8.76
N GLU A 17 4.95 8.59 8.49
CA GLU A 17 4.18 7.82 9.46
C GLU A 17 5.06 6.96 10.39
N ASN A 18 6.39 7.11 10.33
CA ASN A 18 7.38 6.40 11.12
C ASN A 18 7.32 4.86 10.92
N VAL A 19 7.10 4.44 9.68
CA VAL A 19 7.18 3.02 9.30
C VAL A 19 8.64 2.56 9.40
N GLU A 20 8.85 1.45 10.11
CA GLU A 20 10.19 0.84 10.27
C GLU A 20 10.38 -0.36 9.33
N TYR A 21 9.31 -1.09 9.03
CA TYR A 21 9.36 -2.31 8.22
C TYR A 21 8.28 -2.30 7.15
N VAL A 22 8.66 -2.70 5.95
CA VAL A 22 7.75 -3.03 4.85
C VAL A 22 8.01 -4.49 4.46
N PHE A 23 7.00 -5.32 4.59
CA PHE A 23 7.00 -6.68 4.06
C PHE A 23 6.54 -6.63 2.61
N GLY A 24 7.10 -7.44 1.72
CA GLY A 24 6.67 -7.38 0.32
C GLY A 24 7.32 -8.39 -0.60
N LEU A 25 6.77 -8.45 -1.78
CA LEU A 25 7.30 -9.22 -2.91
C LEU A 25 7.50 -8.29 -4.10
N ILE A 26 8.74 -8.19 -4.58
CA ILE A 26 9.09 -7.28 -5.67
C ILE A 26 8.41 -7.71 -6.97
N GLY A 27 7.87 -6.74 -7.70
CA GLY A 27 7.25 -6.96 -9.00
C GLY A 27 7.06 -5.67 -9.80
N SER A 28 6.69 -5.84 -11.06
CA SER A 28 6.72 -4.74 -12.04
C SER A 28 5.65 -3.68 -11.87
N ALA A 29 4.54 -3.99 -11.21
CA ALA A 29 3.43 -3.03 -11.04
C ALA A 29 3.68 -1.94 -9.99
N THR A 30 4.67 -2.16 -9.09
CA THR A 30 5.06 -1.19 -8.06
C THR A 30 6.58 -0.95 -8.01
N MET A 31 7.25 -1.14 -9.14
CA MET A 31 8.70 -1.00 -9.24
C MET A 31 9.20 0.37 -8.77
N GLU A 32 8.47 1.42 -9.08
CA GLU A 32 8.79 2.79 -8.68
C GLU A 32 8.79 2.97 -7.14
N MET A 33 7.95 2.19 -6.43
CA MET A 33 7.98 2.18 -4.96
C MET A 33 9.17 1.38 -4.43
N PHE A 34 9.51 0.24 -5.04
CA PHE A 34 10.66 -0.56 -4.64
C PHE A 34 11.97 0.16 -4.89
N ASP A 35 12.09 0.90 -6.00
CA ASP A 35 13.21 1.76 -6.31
C ASP A 35 13.40 2.84 -5.23
N ALA A 36 12.32 3.57 -4.91
CA ALA A 36 12.34 4.56 -3.84
C ALA A 36 12.61 3.95 -2.44
N LEU A 37 12.14 2.72 -2.20
CA LEU A 37 12.37 2.00 -0.94
C LEU A 37 13.83 1.58 -0.79
N TYR A 38 14.51 1.23 -1.88
CA TYR A 38 15.94 0.91 -1.89
C TYR A 38 16.79 2.09 -1.39
N ASP A 39 16.41 3.31 -1.73
CA ASP A 39 17.10 4.52 -1.30
C ASP A 39 16.76 4.95 0.14
N SER A 40 15.65 4.45 0.71
CA SER A 40 15.22 4.81 2.06
C SER A 40 16.22 4.31 3.11
N LYS A 41 16.63 5.20 4.01
CA LYS A 41 17.48 4.86 5.17
C LYS A 41 16.66 4.63 6.44
N LYS A 42 15.34 4.79 6.38
CA LYS A 42 14.43 4.70 7.53
C LYS A 42 13.64 3.40 7.56
N ILE A 43 13.35 2.85 6.39
CA ILE A 43 12.48 1.69 6.25
C ILE A 43 13.33 0.46 5.88
N LYS A 44 13.19 -0.61 6.64
CA LYS A 44 13.78 -1.90 6.32
C LYS A 44 12.80 -2.74 5.52
N PHE A 45 13.20 -3.16 4.33
CA PHE A 45 12.43 -4.07 3.50
C PHE A 45 12.67 -5.54 3.93
N ILE A 46 11.57 -6.28 4.08
CA ILE A 46 11.57 -7.72 4.37
C ILE A 46 10.92 -8.43 3.18
N GLY A 47 11.74 -9.02 2.33
CA GLY A 47 11.28 -9.78 1.17
C GLY A 47 10.65 -11.10 1.54
N VAL A 48 9.58 -11.47 0.83
CA VAL A 48 8.87 -12.74 0.96
C VAL A 48 8.85 -13.47 -0.38
N HIS A 49 8.48 -14.76 -0.38
CA HIS A 49 8.33 -15.57 -1.60
C HIS A 49 6.87 -15.84 -1.97
N ASP A 50 5.93 -15.34 -1.18
CA ASP A 50 4.49 -15.46 -1.40
C ASP A 50 3.78 -14.31 -0.67
N GLU A 51 2.91 -13.58 -1.36
CA GLU A 51 2.21 -12.41 -0.80
C GLU A 51 1.32 -12.79 0.38
N ARG A 52 0.71 -13.97 0.39
CA ARG A 52 -0.10 -14.47 1.51
C ARG A 52 0.72 -14.52 2.80
N SER A 53 1.91 -15.11 2.72
CA SER A 53 2.85 -15.19 3.85
C SER A 53 3.25 -13.79 4.32
N GLY A 54 3.51 -12.88 3.37
CA GLY A 54 3.90 -11.51 3.68
C GLY A 54 2.81 -10.71 4.39
N VAL A 55 1.55 -10.85 3.99
CA VAL A 55 0.43 -10.20 4.69
C VAL A 55 0.28 -10.78 6.11
N HIS A 56 0.46 -12.09 6.31
CA HIS A 56 0.47 -12.70 7.65
C HIS A 56 1.65 -12.21 8.51
N MET A 57 2.82 -11.94 7.90
CA MET A 57 3.94 -11.32 8.61
C MET A 57 3.60 -9.89 9.06
N ALA A 58 2.98 -9.09 8.18
CA ALA A 58 2.49 -7.75 8.51
C ALA A 58 1.42 -7.79 9.62
N ASP A 59 0.49 -8.75 9.58
CA ASP A 59 -0.50 -9.00 10.62
C ASP A 59 0.17 -9.35 11.98
N GLY A 60 1.14 -10.27 11.97
CA GLY A 60 1.91 -10.63 13.15
C GLY A 60 2.68 -9.47 13.75
N TYR A 61 3.32 -8.66 12.90
CA TYR A 61 3.98 -7.42 13.32
C TYR A 61 2.99 -6.44 13.95
N ALA A 62 1.83 -6.23 13.32
CA ALA A 62 0.83 -5.30 13.85
C ALA A 62 0.31 -5.71 15.22
N ARG A 63 0.07 -7.00 15.44
CA ARG A 63 -0.38 -7.54 16.75
C ARG A 63 0.68 -7.43 17.82
N SER A 64 1.94 -7.70 17.48
CA SER A 64 3.04 -7.71 18.47
C SER A 64 3.52 -6.29 18.82
N SER A 65 3.55 -5.38 17.86
CA SER A 65 4.07 -4.02 18.04
C SER A 65 3.01 -2.99 18.43
N GLY A 66 1.73 -3.26 18.13
CA GLY A 66 0.64 -2.28 18.24
C GLY A 66 0.65 -1.21 17.13
N LYS A 67 1.61 -1.26 16.21
CA LYS A 67 1.75 -0.36 15.04
C LYS A 67 1.09 -0.99 13.80
N PRO A 68 0.73 -0.21 12.77
CA PRO A 68 0.27 -0.80 11.50
C PRO A 68 1.35 -1.67 10.84
N GLY A 69 0.95 -2.86 10.38
CA GLY A 69 1.80 -3.71 9.54
C GLY A 69 1.65 -3.30 8.08
N ILE A 70 2.76 -3.10 7.37
CA ILE A 70 2.74 -2.64 5.98
C ILE A 70 3.13 -3.78 5.05
N PHE A 71 2.30 -4.04 4.04
CA PHE A 71 2.63 -4.98 2.97
C PHE A 71 2.59 -4.29 1.60
N LEU A 72 3.60 -4.52 0.79
CA LEU A 72 3.72 -4.01 -0.58
C LEU A 72 3.76 -5.18 -1.57
N ALA A 73 2.66 -5.33 -2.34
CA ALA A 73 2.58 -6.29 -3.44
C ALA A 73 3.20 -5.71 -4.70
N GLY A 74 4.11 -6.47 -5.30
CA GLY A 74 4.84 -6.02 -6.48
C GLY A 74 4.06 -6.15 -7.79
N GLN A 75 2.95 -6.91 -7.80
CA GLN A 75 2.21 -7.21 -9.02
C GLN A 75 0.72 -6.94 -8.83
N ASN A 76 0.05 -6.50 -9.89
CA ASN A 76 -1.42 -6.49 -10.01
C ASN A 76 -1.94 -7.93 -10.20
N GLY A 77 -3.26 -8.09 -10.38
CA GLY A 77 -3.85 -9.40 -10.63
C GLY A 77 -3.44 -10.45 -9.59
N PRO A 78 -2.59 -11.44 -9.94
CA PRO A 78 -2.24 -12.52 -9.02
C PRO A 78 -1.55 -12.02 -7.74
N GLY A 79 -0.69 -11.02 -7.80
CA GLY A 79 -0.08 -10.42 -6.62
C GLY A 79 -1.11 -9.76 -5.71
N ALA A 80 -2.13 -9.12 -6.28
CA ALA A 80 -3.23 -8.54 -5.51
C ALA A 80 -4.18 -9.64 -4.96
N THR A 81 -4.56 -10.63 -5.76
CA THR A 81 -5.48 -11.69 -5.29
C THR A 81 -4.90 -12.54 -4.17
N ASN A 82 -3.59 -12.74 -4.12
CA ASN A 82 -2.91 -13.45 -3.04
C ASN A 82 -3.02 -12.73 -1.67
N LEU A 83 -3.35 -11.44 -1.64
CA LEU A 83 -3.51 -10.69 -0.38
C LEU A 83 -4.77 -11.06 0.38
N THR A 84 -5.78 -11.62 -0.29
CA THR A 84 -7.14 -11.81 0.23
C THR A 84 -7.19 -12.63 1.50
N THR A 85 -6.43 -13.74 1.57
CA THR A 85 -6.40 -14.62 2.74
C THR A 85 -5.89 -13.89 3.98
N GLY A 86 -4.75 -13.20 3.86
CA GLY A 86 -4.16 -12.47 4.98
C GLY A 86 -5.00 -11.25 5.41
N LEU A 87 -5.60 -10.54 4.46
CA LEU A 87 -6.48 -9.40 4.77
C LEU A 87 -7.79 -9.86 5.43
N ALA A 88 -8.41 -10.94 4.96
CA ALA A 88 -9.58 -11.51 5.61
C ALA A 88 -9.29 -11.93 7.06
N GLN A 89 -8.12 -12.57 7.29
CA GLN A 89 -7.64 -12.92 8.63
C GLN A 89 -7.43 -11.66 9.48
N SER A 90 -6.76 -10.64 8.95
CA SER A 90 -6.51 -9.38 9.67
C SER A 90 -7.82 -8.65 10.01
N MET A 91 -8.82 -8.72 9.12
CA MET A 91 -10.16 -8.12 9.38
C MET A 91 -10.87 -8.84 10.52
N ALA A 92 -10.85 -10.17 10.54
CA ALA A 92 -11.45 -10.96 11.62
C ALA A 92 -10.74 -10.75 12.97
N ALA A 93 -9.45 -10.48 12.93
CA ALA A 93 -8.60 -10.28 14.13
C ALA A 93 -8.49 -8.81 14.58
N TYR A 94 -9.15 -7.89 13.91
CA TYR A 94 -9.04 -6.44 14.17
C TYR A 94 -7.59 -5.93 14.12
N SER A 95 -6.80 -6.49 13.22
CA SER A 95 -5.39 -6.18 13.09
C SER A 95 -5.16 -5.06 12.07
N PRO A 96 -4.46 -3.97 12.42
CA PRO A 96 -4.25 -2.85 11.50
C PRO A 96 -3.15 -3.18 10.48
N VAL A 97 -3.55 -3.70 9.34
CA VAL A 97 -2.67 -3.93 8.20
C VAL A 97 -2.96 -2.92 7.10
N ILE A 98 -1.93 -2.28 6.57
CA ILE A 98 -2.02 -1.43 5.37
C ILE A 98 -1.40 -2.20 4.23
N SER A 99 -2.23 -2.70 3.34
CA SER A 99 -1.79 -3.40 2.13
C SER A 99 -1.79 -2.44 0.95
N ILE A 100 -0.73 -2.49 0.17
CA ILE A 100 -0.52 -1.65 -1.01
C ILE A 100 -0.28 -2.59 -2.18
N ALA A 101 -1.04 -2.42 -3.26
CA ALA A 101 -0.86 -3.17 -4.48
C ALA A 101 -0.82 -2.24 -5.70
N GLY A 102 0.01 -2.56 -6.66
CA GLY A 102 -0.08 -1.96 -7.98
C GLY A 102 -1.39 -2.37 -8.68
N SER A 103 -1.83 -1.55 -9.60
CA SER A 103 -2.88 -1.89 -10.54
C SER A 103 -2.45 -1.54 -11.96
N LEU A 104 -3.26 -1.92 -12.93
CA LEU A 104 -3.01 -1.53 -14.32
C LEU A 104 -2.88 -0.01 -14.46
N SER A 105 -2.09 0.44 -15.44
CA SER A 105 -2.12 1.84 -15.84
C SER A 105 -3.54 2.26 -16.20
N SER A 106 -3.91 3.49 -15.85
CA SER A 106 -5.26 4.02 -15.98
C SER A 106 -5.83 3.85 -17.39
N GLU A 107 -5.00 3.93 -18.43
CA GLU A 107 -5.39 3.76 -19.83
C GLU A 107 -5.79 2.32 -20.22
N HIS A 108 -5.43 1.31 -19.42
CA HIS A 108 -5.69 -0.10 -19.71
C HIS A 108 -6.87 -0.68 -18.91
N ILE A 109 -7.43 0.06 -17.96
CA ILE A 109 -8.55 -0.37 -17.13
C ILE A 109 -9.80 -0.57 -18.01
N TYR A 110 -10.52 -1.68 -17.81
CA TYR A 110 -11.69 -2.11 -18.58
C TYR A 110 -11.39 -2.47 -20.04
N ARG A 111 -10.17 -2.95 -20.32
CA ARG A 111 -9.76 -3.38 -21.65
C ARG A 111 -9.34 -4.84 -21.73
N ASP A 112 -9.71 -5.65 -20.73
CA ASP A 112 -9.27 -7.05 -20.61
C ASP A 112 -7.75 -7.20 -20.70
N ALA A 113 -7.03 -6.26 -20.08
CA ALA A 113 -5.59 -6.24 -20.12
C ALA A 113 -5.00 -7.38 -19.27
N PHE A 114 -3.74 -7.73 -19.56
CA PHE A 114 -3.05 -8.81 -18.85
C PHE A 114 -3.08 -8.60 -17.33
N GLN A 115 -3.57 -9.60 -16.61
CA GLN A 115 -3.72 -9.59 -15.15
C GLN A 115 -4.71 -8.54 -14.62
N GLU A 116 -5.68 -8.12 -15.40
CA GLU A 116 -6.72 -7.22 -14.93
C GLU A 116 -7.62 -7.92 -13.89
N VAL A 117 -7.83 -7.28 -12.77
CA VAL A 117 -8.75 -7.68 -11.71
C VAL A 117 -9.39 -6.42 -11.11
N ASP A 118 -10.68 -6.45 -10.86
CA ASP A 118 -11.34 -5.40 -10.09
C ASP A 118 -10.92 -5.49 -8.61
N GLN A 119 -9.76 -4.89 -8.31
CA GLN A 119 -9.20 -4.87 -6.97
C GLN A 119 -10.09 -4.09 -5.98
N GLN A 120 -10.87 -3.11 -6.45
CA GLN A 120 -11.79 -2.36 -5.60
C GLN A 120 -12.92 -3.27 -5.09
N ALA A 121 -13.54 -4.04 -5.97
CA ALA A 121 -14.58 -5.01 -5.59
C ALA A 121 -14.00 -6.15 -4.76
N LEU A 122 -12.82 -6.66 -5.13
CA LEU A 122 -12.14 -7.77 -4.45
C LEU A 122 -11.90 -7.49 -2.96
N PHE A 123 -11.39 -6.30 -2.63
CA PHE A 123 -10.96 -5.98 -1.26
C PHE A 123 -12.05 -5.35 -0.40
N LYS A 124 -13.11 -4.81 -1.00
CA LYS A 124 -14.21 -4.14 -0.28
C LYS A 124 -14.80 -4.95 0.89
N PRO A 125 -15.07 -6.27 0.76
CA PRO A 125 -15.68 -7.04 1.85
C PRO A 125 -14.70 -7.45 2.97
N ILE A 126 -13.39 -7.37 2.74
CA ILE A 126 -12.36 -7.88 3.66
C ILE A 126 -11.42 -6.79 4.20
N THR A 127 -11.77 -5.53 3.98
CA THR A 127 -11.03 -4.37 4.50
C THR A 127 -11.98 -3.32 5.06
N LYS A 128 -11.50 -2.49 5.98
CA LYS A 128 -12.27 -1.33 6.48
C LYS A 128 -12.53 -0.30 5.39
N LYS A 129 -11.56 -0.13 4.49
CA LYS A 129 -11.65 0.76 3.35
C LYS A 129 -10.65 0.36 2.28
N THR A 130 -11.05 0.55 1.03
CA THR A 130 -10.21 0.37 -0.15
C THR A 130 -10.18 1.67 -0.93
N TRP A 131 -9.00 2.09 -1.37
CA TRP A 131 -8.82 3.23 -2.28
C TRP A 131 -8.17 2.79 -3.57
N THR A 132 -8.52 3.45 -4.66
CA THR A 132 -7.73 3.48 -5.90
C THR A 132 -7.26 4.92 -6.11
N ILE A 133 -5.96 5.13 -6.15
CA ILE A 133 -5.38 6.46 -6.31
C ILE A 133 -5.44 6.85 -7.79
N THR A 134 -6.12 7.94 -8.10
CA THR A 134 -6.31 8.43 -9.47
C THR A 134 -5.52 9.70 -9.78
N GLN A 135 -4.80 10.27 -8.80
CA GLN A 135 -4.00 11.48 -8.94
C GLN A 135 -2.75 11.38 -8.06
N THR A 136 -1.59 11.55 -8.64
CA THR A 136 -0.29 11.46 -7.95
C THR A 136 -0.20 12.41 -6.75
N LYS A 137 -0.73 13.61 -6.86
CA LYS A 137 -0.73 14.61 -5.76
C LYS A 137 -1.51 14.17 -4.53
N ARG A 138 -2.44 13.22 -4.65
CA ARG A 138 -3.26 12.74 -3.54
C ARG A 138 -2.62 11.59 -2.76
N ILE A 139 -1.46 11.09 -3.17
CA ILE A 139 -0.76 10.00 -2.47
C ILE A 139 -0.58 10.31 -0.98
N PRO A 140 0.00 11.45 -0.55
CA PRO A 140 0.20 11.71 0.88
C PRO A 140 -1.10 11.79 1.68
N GLU A 141 -2.14 12.35 1.10
CA GLU A 141 -3.49 12.44 1.70
C GLU A 141 -4.07 11.05 1.98
N ILE A 142 -4.06 10.18 0.94
CA ILE A 142 -4.65 8.84 1.02
C ILE A 142 -3.84 7.94 1.97
N PHE A 143 -2.52 8.01 1.95
CA PHE A 143 -1.68 7.27 2.90
C PHE A 143 -1.99 7.68 4.34
N ARG A 144 -2.03 8.96 4.64
CA ARG A 144 -2.40 9.47 5.97
C ARG A 144 -3.79 8.97 6.39
N GLU A 145 -4.77 9.03 5.50
CA GLU A 145 -6.10 8.51 5.77
C GLU A 145 -6.09 7.00 6.03
N ALA A 146 -5.29 6.23 5.30
CA ALA A 146 -5.14 4.80 5.49
C ALA A 146 -4.60 4.46 6.90
N PHE A 147 -3.59 5.17 7.38
CA PHE A 147 -3.10 5.02 8.75
C PHE A 147 -4.18 5.35 9.78
N ARG A 148 -4.88 6.48 9.62
CA ARG A 148 -5.98 6.89 10.51
C ARG A 148 -7.10 5.85 10.53
N VAL A 149 -7.54 5.36 9.38
CA VAL A 149 -8.66 4.40 9.27
C VAL A 149 -8.26 3.03 9.82
N SER A 150 -7.05 2.53 9.52
CA SER A 150 -6.59 1.22 10.02
C SER A 150 -6.51 1.19 11.54
N MET A 151 -6.12 2.31 12.16
CA MET A 151 -5.93 2.44 13.60
C MET A 151 -7.18 2.92 14.36
N SER A 152 -8.21 3.42 13.68
CA SER A 152 -9.46 3.87 14.34
C SER A 152 -10.17 2.72 15.07
N PRO A 153 -11.02 2.99 16.08
CA PRO A 153 -11.71 1.97 16.86
C PRO A 153 -12.32 0.84 16.02
N ARG A 154 -12.19 -0.41 16.52
CA ARG A 154 -12.20 -1.66 15.78
C ARG A 154 -11.16 -1.59 14.66
N LYS A 155 -9.88 -1.57 15.07
CA LYS A 155 -8.74 -1.62 14.13
C LYS A 155 -8.96 -2.68 13.06
N GLY A 156 -8.35 -2.54 11.92
CA GLY A 156 -8.49 -3.52 10.85
C GLY A 156 -7.72 -3.13 9.60
N PRO A 157 -7.66 -4.04 8.62
CA PRO A 157 -6.89 -3.82 7.42
C PRO A 157 -7.55 -2.80 6.50
N VAL A 158 -6.70 -2.17 5.69
CA VAL A 158 -7.07 -1.28 4.59
C VAL A 158 -6.26 -1.63 3.36
N GLN A 159 -6.79 -1.28 2.18
CA GLN A 159 -6.14 -1.53 0.90
C GLN A 159 -5.95 -0.24 0.11
N ILE A 160 -4.76 -0.05 -0.44
CA ILE A 160 -4.44 1.03 -1.38
C ILE A 160 -4.04 0.41 -2.72
N ASN A 161 -4.81 0.68 -3.77
CA ASN A 161 -4.48 0.30 -5.14
C ASN A 161 -3.89 1.51 -5.85
N ILE A 162 -2.74 1.35 -6.49
CA ILE A 162 -2.07 2.47 -7.16
C ILE A 162 -1.77 2.07 -8.60
N PRO A 163 -2.41 2.72 -9.59
CA PRO A 163 -2.07 2.52 -10.99
C PRO A 163 -0.60 2.83 -11.26
N ARG A 164 0.03 2.05 -12.15
CA ARG A 164 1.46 2.17 -12.44
C ARG A 164 1.83 3.54 -13.00
N ASP A 165 1.00 4.12 -13.87
CA ASP A 165 1.19 5.46 -14.41
C ASP A 165 1.21 6.53 -13.29
N ILE A 166 0.36 6.39 -12.27
CA ILE A 166 0.34 7.27 -11.08
C ILE A 166 1.63 7.14 -10.26
N LEU A 167 2.20 5.94 -10.17
CA LEU A 167 3.49 5.73 -9.49
C LEU A 167 4.66 6.34 -10.26
N ALA A 168 4.61 6.29 -11.60
CA ALA A 168 5.65 6.82 -12.48
C ALA A 168 5.55 8.34 -12.68
N GLU A 169 4.34 8.92 -12.59
CA GLU A 169 4.12 10.34 -12.77
C GLU A 169 4.86 11.17 -11.70
N SER A 170 5.48 12.28 -12.13
CA SER A 170 6.09 13.26 -11.22
C SER A 170 5.16 14.41 -10.91
N ALA A 171 5.05 14.78 -9.66
CA ALA A 171 4.26 15.92 -9.19
C ALA A 171 5.03 16.79 -8.17
N ASN A 172 4.55 17.99 -7.93
CA ASN A 172 5.06 18.85 -6.88
C ASN A 172 4.23 18.66 -5.60
N PHE A 173 4.91 18.51 -4.48
CA PHE A 173 4.31 18.32 -3.15
C PHE A 173 4.76 19.44 -2.22
N ASP A 174 3.82 20.00 -1.45
CA ASP A 174 4.10 21.10 -0.51
C ASP A 174 4.68 20.60 0.81
N SER A 175 4.08 19.60 1.40
CA SER A 175 4.60 18.96 2.62
C SER A 175 4.09 17.52 2.79
N PHE A 176 4.84 16.75 3.58
CA PHE A 176 4.46 15.41 4.06
C PHE A 176 4.21 15.39 5.57
N GLN A 177 4.14 16.55 6.21
CA GLN A 177 3.96 16.62 7.67
C GLN A 177 2.60 16.07 8.10
N LYS A 178 2.59 15.38 9.25
CA LYS A 178 1.34 15.08 9.93
C LYS A 178 0.68 16.39 10.32
N PRO A 179 -0.67 16.51 10.21
CA PRO A 179 -1.35 17.63 10.82
C PRO A 179 -1.01 17.65 12.32
N GLU A 180 -0.70 18.80 12.85
CA GLU A 180 -0.66 18.99 14.30
C GLU A 180 -2.08 18.71 14.83
N THR A 181 -2.20 17.74 15.74
CA THR A 181 -3.45 17.39 16.43
C THR A 181 -3.67 18.32 17.61
#